data_9ecc91c5f35ba1ebcd02de86c35c0bd7
#
_entry.id   9ecc91c5f35ba1ebcd02de86c35c0bd7
#
_cell.length_a   1.000
_cell.length_b   1.000
_cell.length_c   1.000
_cell.angle_alpha   90.00
_cell.angle_beta   90.00
_cell.angle_gamma   90.00
#
_symmetry.space_group_name_H-M   'P 1'
#
loop_
_entity.id
_entity.type
_entity.pdbx_description
1 polymer ?
#
loop_
_entity_poly.entity_id
_entity_poly.type
_entity_poly.pdbx_seq_one_letter_code
_entity_poly.pdbx_strand_id
1 'polypeptide(L)' 'MWFLVWFMFTSNRLEHYQLEQFPTELECQEELEKAKVLITNSTTVVYCFEVVPE' A
#
# COMPACT_ATOMS: atom_id res chain seq x y z
N MET A 1 -3.20 -9.06 -10.70
CA MET A 1 -3.15 -7.61 -10.56
C MET A 1 -2.67 -7.21 -9.16
N TRP A 2 -1.85 -6.20 -9.08
CA TRP A 2 -1.25 -5.76 -7.84
C TRP A 2 -1.90 -4.47 -7.35
N PHE A 3 -2.15 -4.39 -6.04
CA PHE A 3 -2.74 -3.21 -5.42
C PHE A 3 -1.79 -2.63 -4.40
N LEU A 4 -1.66 -1.31 -4.43
CA LEU A 4 -0.91 -0.57 -3.43
C LEU A 4 -1.90 -0.07 -2.38
N VAL A 5 -1.74 -0.53 -1.14
CA VAL A 5 -2.68 -0.23 -0.06
C VAL A 5 -1.95 0.44 1.09
N TRP A 6 -2.54 1.51 1.58
CA TRP A 6 -2.03 2.31 2.69
C TRP A 6 -2.82 1.97 3.93
N PHE A 7 -2.13 1.56 5.00
CA PHE A 7 -2.75 1.26 6.29
C PHE A 7 -2.35 2.29 7.33
N MET A 8 -3.33 2.77 8.09
CA MET A 8 -3.10 3.74 9.16
C MET A 8 -3.80 3.30 10.44
N PHE A 9 -3.08 3.37 11.56
CA PHE A 9 -3.67 3.15 12.88
C PHE A 9 -3.95 4.50 13.52
N THR A 10 -5.21 4.73 13.87
CA THR A 10 -5.63 5.95 14.55
C THR A 10 -6.54 5.56 15.73
N SER A 11 -6.26 6.06 16.93
CA SER A 11 -7.13 5.96 18.13
C SER A 11 -8.04 4.72 18.19
N ASN A 12 -7.46 3.52 18.18
CA ASN A 12 -8.18 2.24 18.24
C ASN A 12 -8.83 1.81 16.92
N ARG A 13 -8.48 2.42 15.80
CA ARG A 13 -9.02 2.05 14.50
C ARG A 13 -7.91 1.77 13.52
N LEU A 14 -8.13 0.76 12.68
CA LEU A 14 -7.30 0.51 11.51
C LEU A 14 -8.04 1.04 10.29
N GLU A 15 -7.44 1.96 9.58
CA GLU A 15 -8.00 2.47 8.33
C GLU A 15 -7.11 2.04 7.18
N HIS A 16 -7.72 1.82 6.03
CA HIS A 16 -6.97 1.44 4.84
C HIS A 16 -7.49 2.19 3.63
N TYR A 17 -6.58 2.48 2.70
CA TYR A 17 -6.90 3.17 1.46
C TYR A 17 -6.16 2.48 0.32
N GLN A 18 -6.91 2.10 -0.71
CA GLN A 18 -6.32 1.58 -1.93
C GLN A 18 -5.89 2.77 -2.78
N LEU A 19 -4.60 2.90 -3.00
CA LEU A 19 -4.06 4.04 -3.73
C LEU A 19 -4.09 3.83 -5.24
N GLU A 20 -3.65 2.65 -5.70
CA GLU A 20 -3.51 2.42 -7.13
C GLU A 20 -3.43 0.94 -7.44
N GLN A 21 -3.67 0.59 -8.70
CA GLN A 21 -3.54 -0.77 -9.23
C GLN A 21 -2.42 -0.81 -10.25
N PHE A 22 -1.71 -1.94 -10.30
CA PHE A 22 -0.61 -2.15 -11.24
C PHE A 22 -0.71 -3.53 -11.88
N PRO A 23 -0.35 -3.66 -13.17
CA PRO A 23 -0.39 -4.96 -13.83
C PRO A 23 0.74 -5.88 -13.39
N THR A 24 1.83 -5.36 -12.86
CA THR A 24 2.99 -6.14 -12.46
C THR A 24 3.46 -5.80 -11.05
N GLU A 25 4.12 -6.77 -10.42
CA GLU A 25 4.72 -6.55 -9.11
C GLU A 25 5.78 -5.46 -9.14
N LEU A 26 6.59 -5.43 -10.19
CA LEU A 26 7.66 -4.46 -10.30
C LEU A 26 7.16 -3.02 -10.24
N GLU A 27 6.10 -2.74 -10.97
CA GLU A 27 5.51 -1.41 -10.95
C GLU A 27 4.96 -1.05 -9.57
N CYS A 28 4.31 -2.01 -8.91
CA CYS A 28 3.80 -1.81 -7.57
C CYS A 28 4.94 -1.54 -6.58
N GLN A 29 6.03 -2.30 -6.68
CA GLN A 29 7.18 -2.12 -5.79
C GLN A 29 7.86 -0.77 -6.01
N GLU A 30 7.93 -0.29 -7.24
CA GLU A 30 8.50 1.02 -7.52
C GLU A 30 7.68 2.12 -6.84
N GLU A 31 6.36 2.04 -6.93
CA GLU A 31 5.49 3.01 -6.28
C GLU A 31 5.50 2.85 -4.76
N LEU A 32 5.65 1.61 -4.28
CA LEU A 32 5.78 1.33 -2.84
C LEU A 32 7.01 2.07 -2.27
N GLU A 33 8.12 2.01 -2.95
CA GLU A 33 9.34 2.70 -2.50
C GLU A 33 9.15 4.21 -2.44
N LYS A 34 8.45 4.77 -3.42
CA LYS A 34 8.14 6.20 -3.42
C LYS A 34 7.21 6.56 -2.26
N ALA A 35 6.23 5.71 -2.00
CA ALA A 35 5.28 5.95 -0.91
C ALA A 35 5.96 5.86 0.46
N LYS A 36 6.91 4.94 0.62
CA LYS A 36 7.64 4.79 1.88
C LYS A 36 8.37 6.06 2.29
N VAL A 37 8.85 6.82 1.33
CA VAL A 37 9.55 8.07 1.60
C VAL A 37 8.62 9.10 2.26
N LEU A 38 7.33 9.01 2.00
CA LEU A 38 6.34 9.92 2.56
C LEU A 38 5.89 9.52 3.96
N ILE A 39 6.19 8.28 4.38
CA ILE A 39 5.81 7.78 5.70
C ILE A 39 6.82 8.26 6.73
N THR A 40 6.38 9.10 7.66
CA THR A 40 7.23 9.69 8.67
C THR A 40 6.88 9.24 10.10
N ASN A 41 5.90 8.36 10.26
CA ASN A 41 5.49 7.87 11.57
C ASN A 41 5.37 6.36 11.58
N SER A 42 5.33 5.77 12.78
CA SER A 42 5.30 4.32 12.96
C SER A 42 3.89 3.72 12.89
N THR A 43 2.86 4.54 12.75
CA THR A 43 1.48 4.08 12.71
C THR A 43 0.96 3.89 11.29
N THR A 44 1.79 4.17 10.29
CA THR A 44 1.42 4.08 8.89
C THR A 44 2.30 3.06 8.18
N VAL A 45 1.67 2.18 7.42
CA VAL A 45 2.36 1.14 6.65
C VAL A 45 1.74 1.07 5.27
N VAL A 46 2.56 0.81 4.26
CA VAL A 46 2.08 0.64 2.89
C VAL A 46 2.57 -0.71 2.36
N TYR A 47 1.69 -1.42 1.65
CA TYR A 47 1.98 -2.75 1.12
C TYR A 47 1.46 -2.93 -0.28
N CYS A 48 2.14 -3.82 -1.02
CA CYS A 48 1.67 -4.32 -2.30
C CYS A 48 1.03 -5.70 -2.10
N PHE A 49 -0.18 -5.87 -2.62
CA PHE A 49 -0.90 -7.14 -2.56
C PHE A 49 -1.24 -7.62 -3.95
N GLU A 50 -1.07 -8.92 -4.19
CA GLU A 50 -1.52 -9.52 -5.43
C GLU A 50 -2.94 -10.06 -5.25
N VAL A 51 -3.81 -9.70 -6.19
CA VAL A 51 -5.16 -10.26 -6.27
C VAL A 51 -5.26 -11.03 -7.57
N VAL A 52 -5.46 -12.33 -7.43
CA VAL A 52 -5.58 -13.24 -8.58
C VAL A 52 -7.07 -13.43 -8.87
N PRO A 53 -7.54 -13.06 -10.05
CA PRO A 53 -8.95 -13.29 -10.40
C PRO A 53 -9.22 -14.78 -10.56
N GLU A 54 -10.35 -15.21 -10.08
CA GLU A 54 -10.79 -16.60 -10.22
C GLU A 54 -11.44 -16.86 -11.56
#